data_4824a56d6bcfe40a9f8d1f8832f46e96
#
_entry.id   4824a56d6bcfe40a9f8d1f8832f46e96
#
_cell.length_a   1.000
_cell.length_b   1.000
_cell.length_c   1.000
_cell.angle_alpha   90.00
_cell.angle_beta   90.00
_cell.angle_gamma   90.00
#
_symmetry.space_group_name_H-M   'P 1'
#
loop_
_entity.id
_entity.type
_entity.pdbx_description
1 polymer ?
#
loop_
_entity_poly.entity_id
_entity_poly.type
_entity_poly.pdbx_seq_one_letter_code
_entity_poly.pdbx_strand_id
1 'polypeptide(L)'
;IGMIYHEGVSKNQKKTLEKLNKDLKKINSQSGVYITLRKYHGKIYKFKKYQDDLIFVGSSNFSGTGMYGNLECNTSVLDKSNKDEISKFLNYLFTSKEISANLDNVELTLKKKKKRKIKEKLSKYEISKSSFPKSKALGELKIKLRVDKQQRSSLNLYFEKGRKNPKTGKYSPRPWYEVEITSEKNERTDDYPKGEFIAYVADDKKYYKLNMITASAGYKAITTKGNREILGEYIKGKLEREGCLERLETITIDTLRNYGRDYISLKKIKNKSYYLEF
;
A
#
# COMPACT_ATOMS: atom_id res chain seq x y z
N ILE A 1 0.60 -23.66 -6.24
CA ILE A 1 -0.74 -23.30 -5.72
C ILE A 1 -0.58 -22.94 -4.26
N GLY A 2 -1.07 -21.75 -3.89
CA GLY A 2 -1.01 -21.25 -2.51
C GLY A 2 -2.36 -21.39 -1.82
N MET A 3 -2.32 -21.45 -0.51
CA MET A 3 -3.51 -21.41 0.33
C MET A 3 -3.56 -20.10 1.11
N ILE A 4 -4.71 -19.46 1.16
CA ILE A 4 -4.95 -18.25 1.94
C ILE A 4 -6.12 -18.51 2.87
N TYR A 5 -6.01 -18.05 4.12
CA TYR A 5 -7.08 -18.15 5.09
C TYR A 5 -8.26 -17.26 4.68
N HIS A 6 -9.48 -17.80 4.79
CA HIS A 6 -10.71 -17.18 4.26
C HIS A 6 -11.12 -15.88 4.96
N GLU A 7 -10.63 -15.63 6.19
CA GLU A 7 -10.98 -14.45 6.97
C GLU A 7 -9.92 -13.36 6.90
N GLY A 8 -10.36 -12.13 6.97
CA GLY A 8 -9.49 -10.97 7.08
C GLY A 8 -8.70 -10.66 5.81
N VAL A 9 -9.23 -11.02 4.66
CA VAL A 9 -8.67 -10.71 3.35
C VAL A 9 -8.89 -9.24 3.02
N SER A 10 -7.88 -8.53 2.50
CA SER A 10 -8.08 -7.17 2.02
C SER A 10 -8.88 -7.16 0.71
N LYS A 11 -9.51 -6.01 0.39
CA LYS A 11 -10.27 -5.83 -0.85
C LYS A 11 -9.42 -6.10 -2.11
N ASN A 12 -8.15 -5.70 -2.06
CA ASN A 12 -7.19 -5.93 -3.16
C ASN A 12 -6.78 -7.39 -3.26
N GLN A 13 -6.50 -8.05 -2.12
CA GLN A 13 -6.21 -9.47 -2.12
C GLN A 13 -7.37 -10.27 -2.72
N LYS A 14 -8.62 -9.95 -2.35
CA LYS A 14 -9.80 -10.59 -2.94
C LYS A 14 -9.81 -10.46 -4.46
N LYS A 15 -9.68 -9.24 -4.99
CA LYS A 15 -9.63 -9.01 -6.45
C LYS A 15 -8.49 -9.75 -7.14
N THR A 16 -7.30 -9.76 -6.53
CA THR A 16 -6.12 -10.45 -7.07
C THR A 16 -6.34 -11.96 -7.10
N LEU A 17 -6.91 -12.54 -6.04
CA LEU A 17 -7.19 -13.97 -5.97
C LEU A 17 -8.27 -14.39 -6.98
N GLU A 18 -9.34 -13.60 -7.12
CA GLU A 18 -10.40 -13.85 -8.10
C GLU A 18 -9.84 -13.80 -9.54
N LYS A 19 -8.97 -12.81 -9.83
CA LYS A 19 -8.29 -12.73 -11.12
C LYS A 19 -7.37 -13.93 -11.36
N LEU A 20 -6.53 -14.27 -10.38
CA LEU A 20 -5.62 -15.41 -10.48
C LEU A 20 -6.38 -16.73 -10.69
N ASN A 21 -7.47 -16.94 -9.94
CA ASN A 21 -8.32 -18.13 -10.08
C ASN A 21 -8.88 -18.25 -11.50
N LYS A 22 -9.38 -17.13 -12.05
CA LYS A 22 -9.89 -17.06 -13.43
C LYS A 22 -8.78 -17.34 -14.46
N ASP A 23 -7.60 -16.77 -14.28
CA ASP A 23 -6.50 -16.94 -15.23
C ASP A 23 -5.92 -18.38 -15.17
N LEU A 24 -5.83 -19.00 -14.01
CA LEU A 24 -5.44 -20.41 -13.86
C LEU A 24 -6.41 -21.35 -14.56
N LYS A 25 -7.73 -21.11 -14.44
CA LYS A 25 -8.77 -21.93 -15.10
C LYS A 25 -8.75 -21.84 -16.62
N LYS A 26 -8.29 -20.72 -17.19
CA LYS A 26 -8.10 -20.62 -18.65
C LYS A 26 -6.97 -21.55 -19.14
N ILE A 27 -5.94 -21.76 -18.31
CA ILE A 27 -4.81 -22.63 -18.63
C ILE A 27 -5.22 -24.10 -18.50
N ASN A 28 -5.90 -24.43 -17.39
CA ASN A 28 -6.43 -25.76 -17.13
C ASN A 28 -7.67 -25.63 -16.23
N SER A 29 -8.80 -26.19 -16.70
CA SER A 29 -10.09 -26.10 -16.00
C SER A 29 -10.09 -26.69 -14.58
N GLN A 30 -9.17 -27.62 -14.29
CA GLN A 30 -9.00 -28.21 -12.95
C GLN A 30 -8.08 -27.39 -12.04
N SER A 31 -7.37 -26.40 -12.59
CA SER A 31 -6.53 -25.49 -11.81
C SER A 31 -7.37 -24.46 -11.07
N GLY A 32 -6.88 -23.98 -9.94
CA GLY A 32 -7.58 -22.95 -9.19
C GLY A 32 -6.84 -22.52 -7.92
N VAL A 33 -7.41 -21.52 -7.28
CA VAL A 33 -6.98 -21.04 -5.97
C VAL A 33 -7.81 -21.74 -4.89
N TYR A 34 -7.12 -22.31 -3.91
CA TYR A 34 -7.76 -22.94 -2.75
C TYR A 34 -7.62 -22.05 -1.53
N ILE A 35 -8.67 -21.97 -0.76
CA ILE A 35 -8.77 -21.13 0.44
C ILE A 35 -8.80 -22.07 1.65
N THR A 36 -7.99 -21.77 2.67
CA THR A 36 -8.02 -22.55 3.91
C THR A 36 -9.15 -22.08 4.82
N LEU A 37 -9.86 -23.00 5.40
CA LEU A 37 -10.90 -22.80 6.42
C LEU A 37 -10.29 -22.78 7.83
N ARG A 38 -9.06 -23.24 7.97
CA ARG A 38 -8.26 -23.21 9.21
C ARG A 38 -6.97 -22.42 8.99
N LYS A 39 -6.45 -21.80 10.04
CA LYS A 39 -5.17 -21.06 9.96
C LYS A 39 -4.04 -22.03 9.67
N TYR A 40 -3.35 -21.76 8.56
CA TYR A 40 -2.19 -22.53 8.11
C TYR A 40 -1.02 -21.58 7.83
N HIS A 41 0.17 -21.88 8.34
CA HIS A 41 1.35 -21.05 8.16
C HIS A 41 2.53 -21.77 7.49
N GLY A 42 2.34 -23.01 7.04
CA GLY A 42 3.36 -23.77 6.31
C GLY A 42 3.68 -23.12 4.95
N LYS A 43 4.94 -23.18 4.57
CA LYS A 43 5.43 -22.78 3.25
C LYS A 43 6.02 -24.00 2.60
N ILE A 44 5.25 -24.59 1.68
CA ILE A 44 5.65 -25.76 0.91
C ILE A 44 5.49 -25.40 -0.57
N TYR A 45 6.58 -25.55 -1.33
CA TYR A 45 6.58 -25.35 -2.77
C TYR A 45 6.88 -26.67 -3.44
N LYS A 46 5.94 -27.17 -4.25
CA LYS A 46 6.08 -28.39 -5.03
C LYS A 46 6.00 -28.06 -6.51
N PHE A 47 7.06 -28.40 -7.22
CA PHE A 47 7.18 -28.25 -8.67
C PHE A 47 7.28 -29.63 -9.29
N LYS A 48 6.39 -29.93 -10.24
CA LYS A 48 6.41 -31.18 -10.98
C LYS A 48 7.49 -31.15 -12.05
N LYS A 49 8.43 -32.11 -12.04
CA LYS A 49 9.47 -32.30 -13.04
C LYS A 49 9.35 -33.71 -13.60
N TYR A 50 9.81 -33.95 -14.83
CA TYR A 50 9.55 -35.15 -15.65
C TYR A 50 9.60 -36.49 -14.90
N GLN A 51 10.58 -36.72 -14.02
CA GLN A 51 10.75 -37.99 -13.31
C GLN A 51 10.75 -37.85 -11.77
N ASP A 52 10.83 -36.63 -11.25
CA ASP A 52 10.90 -36.40 -9.81
C ASP A 52 10.35 -35.00 -9.44
N ASP A 53 9.65 -34.92 -8.32
CA ASP A 53 9.12 -33.68 -7.80
C ASP A 53 10.20 -32.88 -7.05
N LEU A 54 10.30 -31.58 -7.32
CA LEU A 54 11.09 -30.66 -6.51
C LEU A 54 10.22 -30.09 -5.40
N ILE A 55 10.59 -30.36 -4.15
CA ILE A 55 9.86 -29.89 -2.97
C ILE A 55 10.78 -29.07 -2.09
N PHE A 56 10.32 -27.86 -1.74
CA PHE A 56 10.97 -26.98 -0.78
C PHE A 56 10.05 -26.71 0.38
N VAL A 57 10.60 -26.73 1.58
CA VAL A 57 9.91 -26.41 2.83
C VAL A 57 10.71 -25.34 3.57
N GLY A 58 10.06 -24.34 4.12
CA GLY A 58 10.77 -23.27 4.83
C GLY A 58 9.90 -22.15 5.36
N SER A 59 10.52 -21.03 5.63
CA SER A 59 9.88 -19.84 6.18
C SER A 59 9.48 -18.81 5.12
N SER A 60 10.13 -18.81 3.94
CA SER A 60 9.92 -17.81 2.91
C SER A 60 8.50 -17.79 2.35
N ASN A 61 7.88 -16.62 2.30
CA ASN A 61 6.68 -16.42 1.49
C ASN A 61 7.06 -16.26 0.01
N PHE A 62 6.17 -16.68 -0.90
CA PHE A 62 6.34 -16.43 -2.34
C PHE A 62 6.02 -14.96 -2.65
N SER A 63 6.90 -14.07 -2.23
CA SER A 63 6.80 -12.62 -2.37
C SER A 63 8.19 -12.03 -2.52
N GLY A 64 8.31 -10.80 -3.01
CA GLY A 64 9.60 -10.13 -3.17
C GLY A 64 10.38 -10.03 -1.86
N THR A 65 9.71 -9.66 -0.76
CA THR A 65 10.35 -9.59 0.57
C THR A 65 10.71 -10.97 1.12
N GLY A 66 9.86 -11.99 0.92
CA GLY A 66 10.15 -13.36 1.37
C GLY A 66 11.26 -14.03 0.57
N MET A 67 11.46 -13.66 -0.69
CA MET A 67 12.51 -14.25 -1.55
C MET A 67 13.85 -13.50 -1.47
N TYR A 68 13.85 -12.18 -1.23
CA TYR A 68 15.04 -11.34 -1.34
C TYR A 68 15.24 -10.33 -0.21
N GLY A 69 14.21 -10.05 0.59
CA GLY A 69 14.22 -8.95 1.55
C GLY A 69 14.34 -9.35 3.03
N ASN A 70 13.95 -10.58 3.37
CA ASN A 70 13.98 -11.09 4.74
C ASN A 70 15.12 -12.09 4.92
N LEU A 71 15.51 -12.31 6.17
CA LEU A 71 16.34 -13.45 6.53
C LEU A 71 15.47 -14.69 6.64
N GLU A 72 15.52 -15.56 5.64
CA GLU A 72 14.65 -16.73 5.50
C GLU A 72 15.48 -18.01 5.39
N CYS A 73 14.89 -19.12 5.81
CA CYS A 73 15.50 -20.44 5.69
C CYS A 73 14.56 -21.37 4.92
N ASN A 74 15.06 -21.92 3.82
CA ASN A 74 14.36 -22.95 3.05
C ASN A 74 15.29 -24.12 2.82
N THR A 75 14.73 -25.32 2.80
CA THR A 75 15.45 -26.55 2.46
C THR A 75 14.73 -27.30 1.35
N SER A 76 15.52 -27.96 0.49
CA SER A 76 14.98 -28.91 -0.49
C SER A 76 14.82 -30.28 0.16
N VAL A 77 13.72 -30.95 -0.14
CA VAL A 77 13.46 -32.33 0.31
C VAL A 77 14.00 -33.27 -0.75
N LEU A 78 15.02 -34.02 -0.42
CA LEU A 78 15.72 -34.91 -1.37
C LEU A 78 15.21 -36.36 -1.27
N ASP A 79 14.95 -36.81 -0.06
CA ASP A 79 14.52 -38.19 0.19
C ASP A 79 13.12 -38.47 -0.38
N LYS A 80 12.98 -39.61 -1.07
CA LYS A 80 11.74 -40.02 -1.73
C LYS A 80 10.60 -40.27 -0.73
N SER A 81 10.88 -40.88 0.39
CA SER A 81 9.86 -41.16 1.43
C SER A 81 9.25 -39.87 1.96
N ASN A 82 10.11 -38.88 2.29
CA ASN A 82 9.68 -37.57 2.75
C ASN A 82 8.91 -36.79 1.66
N LYS A 83 9.30 -36.90 0.39
CA LYS A 83 8.55 -36.32 -0.73
C LYS A 83 7.15 -36.93 -0.85
N ASP A 84 7.03 -38.25 -0.68
CA ASP A 84 5.75 -38.96 -0.74
C ASP A 84 4.84 -38.56 0.44
N GLU A 85 5.38 -38.45 1.64
CA GLU A 85 4.62 -37.96 2.80
C GLU A 85 4.14 -36.52 2.63
N ILE A 86 4.99 -35.62 2.17
CA ILE A 86 4.60 -34.25 1.88
C ILE A 86 3.54 -34.21 0.77
N SER A 87 3.66 -35.05 -0.23
CA SER A 87 2.69 -35.13 -1.32
C SER A 87 1.32 -35.63 -0.82
N LYS A 88 1.31 -36.63 0.08
CA LYS A 88 0.08 -37.08 0.76
C LYS A 88 -0.52 -35.98 1.62
N PHE A 89 0.30 -35.25 2.38
CA PHE A 89 -0.14 -34.13 3.19
C PHE A 89 -0.73 -33.00 2.35
N LEU A 90 -0.08 -32.60 1.24
CA LEU A 90 -0.62 -31.61 0.33
C LEU A 90 -1.95 -32.07 -0.28
N ASN A 91 -2.03 -33.33 -0.71
CA ASN A 91 -3.27 -33.89 -1.23
C ASN A 91 -4.39 -33.80 -0.19
N TYR A 92 -4.09 -34.19 1.06
CA TYR A 92 -5.04 -34.06 2.17
C TYR A 92 -5.51 -32.62 2.37
N LEU A 93 -4.59 -31.65 2.34
CA LEU A 93 -4.92 -30.23 2.47
C LEU A 93 -5.88 -29.75 1.35
N PHE A 94 -5.70 -30.24 0.12
CA PHE A 94 -6.53 -29.80 -1.02
C PHE A 94 -7.85 -30.56 -1.15
N THR A 95 -7.93 -31.78 -0.65
CA THR A 95 -9.13 -32.65 -0.78
C THR A 95 -10.04 -32.60 0.42
N SER A 96 -9.54 -32.27 1.60
CA SER A 96 -10.34 -32.20 2.82
C SER A 96 -11.25 -30.98 2.84
N LYS A 97 -12.56 -31.20 2.74
CA LYS A 97 -13.58 -30.14 2.77
C LYS A 97 -13.62 -29.35 4.08
N GLU A 98 -13.09 -29.90 5.17
CA GLU A 98 -13.00 -29.22 6.47
C GLU A 98 -11.81 -28.29 6.58
N ILE A 99 -10.81 -28.48 5.72
CA ILE A 99 -9.55 -27.72 5.76
C ILE A 99 -9.49 -26.68 4.66
N SER A 100 -9.95 -27.02 3.47
CA SER A 100 -9.90 -26.10 2.34
C SER A 100 -11.08 -26.26 1.39
N ALA A 101 -11.32 -25.22 0.63
CA ALA A 101 -12.26 -25.25 -0.47
C ALA A 101 -11.75 -24.40 -1.64
N ASN A 102 -12.19 -24.71 -2.86
CA ASN A 102 -11.93 -23.89 -4.03
C ASN A 102 -12.54 -22.49 -3.82
N LEU A 103 -11.84 -21.46 -4.27
CA LEU A 103 -12.27 -20.06 -4.14
C LEU A 103 -13.70 -19.81 -4.65
N ASP A 104 -14.14 -20.54 -5.66
CA ASP A 104 -15.50 -20.39 -6.17
C ASP A 104 -16.59 -20.81 -5.18
N ASN A 105 -16.23 -21.64 -4.21
CA ASN A 105 -17.15 -22.23 -3.23
C ASN A 105 -17.02 -21.57 -1.84
N VAL A 106 -16.24 -20.52 -1.70
CA VAL A 106 -15.98 -19.86 -0.40
C VAL A 106 -16.14 -18.36 -0.52
N GLU A 107 -16.97 -17.80 0.34
CA GLU A 107 -17.03 -16.36 0.51
C GLU A 107 -15.85 -15.87 1.36
N LEU A 108 -15.02 -14.98 0.77
CA LEU A 108 -13.91 -14.37 1.49
C LEU A 108 -14.42 -13.28 2.42
N THR A 109 -14.21 -13.46 3.71
CA THR A 109 -14.52 -12.44 4.71
C THR A 109 -13.48 -11.32 4.66
N LEU A 110 -13.92 -10.13 4.28
CA LEU A 110 -13.04 -8.96 4.24
C LEU A 110 -12.59 -8.56 5.64
N LYS A 111 -11.34 -8.10 5.77
CA LYS A 111 -10.85 -7.47 7.01
C LYS A 111 -11.85 -6.40 7.45
N LYS A 112 -12.47 -6.59 8.61
CA LYS A 112 -13.24 -5.52 9.25
C LYS A 112 -12.27 -4.36 9.47
N LYS A 113 -12.53 -3.20 8.85
CA LYS A 113 -11.77 -1.98 9.12
C LYS A 113 -11.85 -1.72 10.62
N LYS A 114 -10.84 -2.10 11.40
CA LYS A 114 -10.74 -1.62 12.78
C LYS A 114 -10.61 -0.12 12.64
N LYS A 115 -11.67 0.62 13.02
CA LYS A 115 -11.59 2.06 13.27
C LYS A 115 -10.61 2.24 14.43
N ARG A 116 -9.31 2.21 14.15
CA ARG A 116 -8.32 2.66 15.13
C ARG A 116 -8.65 4.12 15.35
N LYS A 117 -8.95 4.49 16.60
CA LYS A 117 -8.87 5.88 17.05
C LYS A 117 -7.41 6.30 16.98
N ILE A 118 -6.92 6.56 15.77
CA ILE A 118 -5.70 7.33 15.58
C ILE A 118 -6.06 8.69 16.14
N LYS A 119 -5.27 9.25 17.04
CA LYS A 119 -5.32 10.68 17.33
C LYS A 119 -4.94 11.36 16.02
N GLU A 120 -5.92 11.63 15.18
CA GLU A 120 -5.74 12.21 13.86
C GLU A 120 -5.22 13.63 14.08
N LYS A 121 -3.97 13.84 13.80
CA LYS A 121 -3.37 15.19 13.82
C LYS A 121 -4.06 16.07 12.79
N LEU A 122 -4.51 15.48 11.68
CA LEU A 122 -5.31 16.13 10.65
C LEU A 122 -6.61 16.70 11.19
N SER A 123 -7.26 16.08 12.19
CA SER A 123 -8.51 16.60 12.78
C SER A 123 -8.39 18.00 13.38
N LYS A 124 -7.19 18.41 13.79
CA LYS A 124 -6.93 19.78 14.28
C LYS A 124 -7.06 20.86 13.21
N TYR A 125 -7.08 20.47 11.94
CA TYR A 125 -7.20 21.35 10.78
C TYR A 125 -8.60 21.29 10.16
N GLU A 126 -9.53 20.58 10.81
CA GLU A 126 -10.93 20.49 10.39
C GLU A 126 -11.62 21.85 10.50
N ILE A 127 -12.37 22.21 9.47
CA ILE A 127 -13.16 23.42 9.40
C ILE A 127 -14.63 23.07 9.11
N SER A 128 -15.54 23.99 9.43
CA SER A 128 -16.93 23.81 9.07
C SER A 128 -17.14 23.86 7.54
N LYS A 129 -18.20 23.21 7.06
CA LYS A 129 -18.59 23.26 5.64
C LYS A 129 -18.85 24.71 5.17
N SER A 130 -19.34 25.57 6.06
CA SER A 130 -19.57 27.00 5.78
C SER A 130 -18.28 27.79 5.57
N SER A 131 -17.18 27.36 6.23
CA SER A 131 -15.85 27.97 6.11
C SER A 131 -15.05 27.44 4.92
N PHE A 132 -15.53 26.39 4.25
CA PHE A 132 -14.89 25.85 3.06
C PHE A 132 -15.21 26.73 1.85
N PRO A 133 -14.22 27.14 1.04
CA PRO A 133 -14.46 28.03 -0.09
C PRO A 133 -15.44 27.41 -1.10
N LYS A 134 -16.30 28.23 -1.65
CA LYS A 134 -17.23 27.86 -2.75
C LYS A 134 -16.81 28.43 -4.09
N SER A 135 -15.63 29.05 -4.16
CA SER A 135 -15.12 29.70 -5.36
C SER A 135 -14.81 28.69 -6.45
N LYS A 136 -15.12 29.04 -7.69
CA LYS A 136 -14.72 28.26 -8.86
C LYS A 136 -13.19 28.27 -8.98
N ALA A 137 -12.59 27.16 -9.36
CA ALA A 137 -11.16 27.09 -9.63
C ALA A 137 -10.81 27.92 -10.87
N LEU A 138 -9.71 28.66 -10.79
CA LEU A 138 -9.16 29.47 -11.87
C LEU A 138 -8.24 28.65 -12.80
N GLY A 139 -7.67 27.56 -12.29
CA GLY A 139 -6.78 26.65 -13.01
C GLY A 139 -6.52 25.39 -12.19
N GLU A 140 -6.01 24.36 -12.84
CA GLU A 140 -5.65 23.08 -12.22
C GLU A 140 -4.21 22.70 -12.55
N LEU A 141 -3.47 22.31 -11.53
CA LEU A 141 -2.12 21.79 -11.62
C LEU A 141 -2.11 20.35 -11.12
N LYS A 142 -1.69 19.40 -11.95
CA LYS A 142 -1.51 17.98 -11.57
C LYS A 142 -0.04 17.70 -11.31
N ILE A 143 0.26 17.13 -10.15
CA ILE A 143 1.61 16.78 -9.74
C ILE A 143 1.67 15.29 -9.53
N LYS A 144 2.48 14.61 -10.32
CA LYS A 144 2.62 13.14 -10.28
C LYS A 144 3.26 12.69 -8.97
N LEU A 145 2.69 11.64 -8.38
CA LEU A 145 3.25 10.98 -7.22
C LEU A 145 4.29 9.96 -7.67
N ARG A 146 5.55 10.24 -7.41
CA ARG A 146 6.68 9.43 -7.85
C ARG A 146 7.06 8.42 -6.79
N VAL A 147 6.95 7.15 -7.15
CA VAL A 147 7.27 6.00 -6.30
C VAL A 147 8.23 5.02 -6.98
N ASP A 148 8.78 5.41 -8.13
CA ASP A 148 9.61 4.55 -9.01
C ASP A 148 10.87 4.02 -8.30
N LYS A 149 11.38 4.77 -7.34
CA LYS A 149 12.52 4.38 -6.49
C LYS A 149 12.04 4.01 -5.09
N GLN A 150 11.12 3.06 -5.04
CA GLN A 150 10.38 2.54 -3.88
C GLN A 150 10.79 3.06 -2.48
N GLN A 151 12.02 2.78 -2.03
CA GLN A 151 12.51 3.17 -0.70
C GLN A 151 12.98 4.63 -0.60
N ARG A 152 13.19 5.32 -1.73
CA ARG A 152 13.69 6.71 -1.77
C ARG A 152 12.64 7.71 -2.24
N SER A 153 11.41 7.29 -2.47
CA SER A 153 10.35 8.22 -2.81
C SER A 153 9.99 9.06 -1.59
N SER A 154 9.71 10.33 -1.81
CA SER A 154 9.32 11.24 -0.73
C SER A 154 7.97 10.89 -0.07
N LEU A 155 7.21 9.95 -0.63
CA LEU A 155 6.04 9.34 0.01
C LEU A 155 6.43 8.23 0.99
N ASN A 156 7.62 7.66 0.85
CA ASN A 156 8.13 6.52 1.62
C ASN A 156 9.23 6.93 2.62
N LEU A 157 9.24 8.17 3.08
CA LEU A 157 10.26 8.71 3.99
C LEU A 157 10.44 7.88 5.27
N TYR A 158 9.41 7.18 5.71
CA TYR A 158 9.48 6.27 6.86
C TYR A 158 10.57 5.21 6.72
N PHE A 159 10.83 4.73 5.50
CA PHE A 159 11.82 3.68 5.23
C PHE A 159 13.24 4.22 5.02
N GLU A 160 13.42 5.53 5.05
CA GLU A 160 14.74 6.14 4.98
C GLU A 160 15.47 6.05 6.32
N LYS A 161 16.79 6.26 6.28
CA LYS A 161 17.70 6.22 7.43
C LYS A 161 17.30 7.11 8.61
N GLY A 162 16.35 8.01 8.41
CA GLY A 162 15.89 8.96 9.42
C GLY A 162 16.68 10.27 9.42
N ARG A 163 16.45 11.10 10.44
CA ARG A 163 17.10 12.41 10.58
C ARG A 163 18.29 12.30 11.50
N LYS A 164 19.47 12.69 11.02
CA LYS A 164 20.66 12.76 11.84
C LYS A 164 20.57 13.95 12.80
N ASN A 165 20.72 13.72 14.09
CA ASN A 165 20.85 14.79 15.06
C ASN A 165 22.25 15.39 14.92
N PRO A 166 22.39 16.71 14.62
CA PRO A 166 23.69 17.31 14.37
C PRO A 166 24.58 17.34 15.61
N LYS A 167 24.00 17.34 16.83
CA LYS A 167 24.74 17.36 18.11
C LYS A 167 25.23 15.97 18.53
N THR A 168 24.43 14.93 18.31
CA THR A 168 24.74 13.58 18.82
C THR A 168 25.15 12.61 17.72
N GLY A 169 25.02 12.97 16.47
CA GLY A 169 25.27 12.09 15.33
C GLY A 169 24.25 10.94 15.17
N LYS A 170 23.34 10.75 16.12
CA LYS A 170 22.35 9.66 16.12
C LYS A 170 21.21 9.96 15.14
N TYR A 171 20.65 8.90 14.55
CA TYR A 171 19.50 8.99 13.67
C TYR A 171 18.20 8.75 14.44
N SER A 172 17.21 9.61 14.20
CA SER A 172 15.84 9.44 14.71
C SER A 172 14.96 8.87 13.61
N PRO A 173 14.17 7.83 13.89
CA PRO A 173 13.22 7.28 12.90
C PRO A 173 12.25 8.36 12.42
N ARG A 174 11.84 8.27 11.15
CA ARG A 174 10.79 9.14 10.61
C ARG A 174 9.42 8.61 10.98
N PRO A 175 8.45 9.48 11.30
CA PRO A 175 7.08 9.06 11.54
C PRO A 175 6.46 8.40 10.29
N TRP A 176 5.51 7.47 10.50
CA TRP A 176 4.84 6.78 9.40
C TRP A 176 4.18 7.72 8.40
N TYR A 177 3.49 8.74 8.90
CA TYR A 177 2.79 9.70 8.05
C TYR A 177 3.67 10.84 7.53
N GLU A 178 4.96 10.85 7.78
CA GLU A 178 5.82 11.87 7.18
C GLU A 178 5.93 11.67 5.67
N VAL A 179 5.52 12.68 4.88
CA VAL A 179 5.62 12.68 3.43
C VAL A 179 6.00 14.05 2.90
N GLU A 180 6.59 14.04 1.72
CA GLU A 180 6.79 15.20 0.85
C GLU A 180 6.34 14.80 -0.55
N ILE A 181 5.78 15.73 -1.32
CA ILE A 181 5.46 15.50 -2.73
C ILE A 181 6.48 16.28 -3.55
N THR A 182 7.27 15.57 -4.31
CA THR A 182 8.30 16.20 -5.16
C THR A 182 7.76 16.48 -6.54
N SER A 183 7.80 17.76 -6.96
CA SER A 183 7.45 18.19 -8.32
C SER A 183 8.67 18.27 -9.22
N GLU A 184 8.49 17.98 -10.50
CA GLU A 184 9.49 18.23 -11.53
C GLU A 184 9.42 19.67 -12.07
N LYS A 185 10.46 20.08 -12.81
CA LYS A 185 10.55 21.45 -13.33
C LYS A 185 9.41 21.80 -14.29
N ASN A 186 8.98 20.87 -15.12
CA ASN A 186 7.88 21.02 -16.07
C ASN A 186 6.49 21.07 -15.41
N GLU A 187 6.35 20.56 -14.18
CA GLU A 187 5.10 20.66 -13.41
C GLU A 187 4.99 22.00 -12.66
N ARG A 188 6.06 22.79 -12.57
CA ARG A 188 6.11 24.06 -11.87
C ARG A 188 5.81 25.23 -12.80
N THR A 189 4.59 25.27 -13.27
CA THR A 189 4.04 26.36 -14.09
C THR A 189 3.87 27.65 -13.27
N ASP A 190 3.36 28.72 -13.87
CA ASP A 190 3.11 30.01 -13.18
C ASP A 190 2.08 29.89 -12.06
N ASP A 191 1.16 28.91 -12.15
CA ASP A 191 0.18 28.61 -11.11
C ASP A 191 0.72 27.76 -9.96
N TYR A 192 1.97 27.29 -10.07
CA TYR A 192 2.60 26.50 -9.02
C TYR A 192 2.88 27.36 -7.78
N PRO A 193 2.48 26.90 -6.56
CA PRO A 193 2.72 27.67 -5.35
C PRO A 193 4.20 27.79 -5.04
N LYS A 194 4.68 29.00 -4.82
CA LYS A 194 6.05 29.29 -4.37
C LYS A 194 6.03 29.79 -2.93
N GLY A 195 6.69 29.07 -2.03
CA GLY A 195 6.70 29.37 -0.59
C GLY A 195 5.43 28.88 0.12
N GLU A 196 4.90 29.69 1.03
CA GLU A 196 3.73 29.34 1.84
C GLU A 196 2.42 29.56 1.07
N PHE A 197 1.49 28.64 1.24
CA PHE A 197 0.15 28.68 0.64
C PHE A 197 -0.88 27.91 1.48
N ILE A 198 -2.16 28.13 1.22
CA ILE A 198 -3.27 27.43 1.86
C ILE A 198 -3.82 26.39 0.91
N ALA A 199 -4.02 25.17 1.42
CA ALA A 199 -4.74 24.12 0.73
C ALA A 199 -6.04 23.77 1.47
N TYR A 200 -7.14 23.77 0.75
CA TYR A 200 -8.44 23.31 1.23
C TYR A 200 -8.68 21.90 0.72
N VAL A 201 -9.02 21.00 1.63
CA VAL A 201 -9.24 19.57 1.35
C VAL A 201 -10.66 19.20 1.75
N ALA A 202 -11.37 18.52 0.86
CA ALA A 202 -12.62 17.84 1.17
C ALA A 202 -12.40 16.32 1.13
N ASP A 203 -12.64 15.61 2.22
CA ASP A 203 -12.44 14.17 2.35
C ASP A 203 -13.48 13.54 3.28
N ASP A 204 -14.20 12.54 2.79
CA ASP A 204 -15.22 11.77 3.54
C ASP A 204 -16.18 12.67 4.38
N LYS A 205 -16.79 13.66 3.72
CA LYS A 205 -17.72 14.64 4.31
C LYS A 205 -17.10 15.61 5.34
N LYS A 206 -15.77 15.58 5.49
CA LYS A 206 -15.00 16.52 6.32
C LYS A 206 -14.25 17.51 5.46
N TYR A 207 -14.00 18.67 6.02
CA TYR A 207 -13.33 19.77 5.35
C TYR A 207 -12.14 20.23 6.17
N TYR A 208 -11.01 20.46 5.52
CA TYR A 208 -9.77 20.84 6.19
C TYR A 208 -9.14 22.06 5.54
N LYS A 209 -8.51 22.89 6.36
CA LYS A 209 -7.66 24.01 5.93
C LYS A 209 -6.23 23.74 6.36
N LEU A 210 -5.36 23.47 5.40
CA LEU A 210 -3.97 23.10 5.62
C LEU A 210 -3.05 24.25 5.30
N ASN A 211 -2.12 24.57 6.21
CA ASN A 211 -1.02 25.47 5.94
C ASN A 211 0.09 24.70 5.25
N MET A 212 0.30 24.96 3.99
CA MET A 212 1.26 24.28 3.13
C MET A 212 2.50 25.11 2.87
N ILE A 213 3.56 24.46 2.48
CA ILE A 213 4.79 25.11 2.03
C ILE A 213 5.43 24.31 0.88
N THR A 214 5.95 25.02 -0.11
CA THR A 214 6.92 24.47 -1.04
C THR A 214 8.32 24.79 -0.55
N ALA A 215 9.13 23.76 -0.35
CA ALA A 215 10.48 23.84 0.22
C ALA A 215 11.53 23.28 -0.75
N SER A 216 12.78 23.27 -0.32
CA SER A 216 13.97 22.88 -1.09
C SER A 216 14.31 23.82 -2.26
N ALA A 217 15.51 23.65 -2.83
CA ALA A 217 15.96 24.48 -3.96
C ALA A 217 14.94 24.40 -5.11
N GLY A 218 14.50 25.57 -5.61
CA GLY A 218 13.50 25.68 -6.66
C GLY A 218 12.08 25.28 -6.26
N TYR A 219 11.73 25.29 -4.97
CA TYR A 219 10.37 25.02 -4.45
C TYR A 219 9.81 23.64 -4.80
N LYS A 220 10.68 22.64 -5.02
CA LYS A 220 10.27 21.32 -5.56
C LYS A 220 9.51 20.42 -4.60
N ALA A 221 9.61 20.62 -3.30
CA ALA A 221 9.00 19.75 -2.29
C ALA A 221 7.77 20.40 -1.66
N ILE A 222 6.60 19.79 -1.83
CA ILE A 222 5.32 20.22 -1.26
C ILE A 222 5.08 19.43 0.01
N THR A 223 4.82 20.12 1.12
CA THR A 223 4.47 19.51 2.40
C THR A 223 3.65 20.46 3.27
N THR A 224 3.13 20.00 4.40
CA THR A 224 2.50 20.87 5.40
C THR A 224 3.54 21.62 6.21
N LYS A 225 3.32 22.92 6.42
CA LYS A 225 4.18 23.77 7.25
C LYS A 225 4.13 23.32 8.70
N GLY A 226 5.28 23.20 9.33
CA GLY A 226 5.44 22.83 10.74
C GLY A 226 5.36 21.32 11.00
N ASN A 227 4.35 20.62 10.51
CA ASN A 227 4.22 19.19 10.69
C ASN A 227 3.94 18.43 9.39
N ARG A 228 4.96 17.76 8.86
CA ARG A 228 4.89 17.03 7.58
C ARG A 228 4.00 15.77 7.62
N GLU A 229 3.59 15.33 8.82
CA GLU A 229 2.71 14.18 8.98
C GLU A 229 1.26 14.49 8.56
N ILE A 230 0.83 15.76 8.58
CA ILE A 230 -0.55 16.14 8.24
C ILE A 230 -0.88 15.81 6.79
N LEU A 231 0.00 16.16 5.85
CA LEU A 231 -0.17 15.78 4.44
C LEU A 231 -0.19 14.26 4.27
N GLY A 232 0.65 13.57 5.03
CA GLY A 232 0.71 12.11 5.00
C GLY A 232 -0.50 11.44 5.61
N GLU A 233 -1.09 11.99 6.68
CA GLU A 233 -2.37 11.50 7.21
C GLU A 233 -3.50 11.63 6.16
N TYR A 234 -3.49 12.70 5.37
CA TYR A 234 -4.42 12.84 4.26
C TYR A 234 -4.16 11.78 3.18
N ILE A 235 -2.93 11.68 2.65
CA ILE A 235 -2.62 10.78 1.53
C ILE A 235 -2.61 9.31 1.96
N LYS A 236 -1.74 8.93 2.90
CA LYS A 236 -1.63 7.55 3.37
C LYS A 236 -2.89 7.08 4.08
N GLY A 237 -3.49 7.94 4.90
CA GLY A 237 -4.74 7.63 5.58
C GLY A 237 -5.88 7.37 4.60
N LYS A 238 -5.92 8.07 3.47
CA LYS A 238 -6.89 7.81 2.40
C LYS A 238 -6.64 6.47 1.72
N LEU A 239 -5.38 6.16 1.37
CA LEU A 239 -4.99 4.85 0.82
C LEU A 239 -5.30 3.71 1.80
N GLU A 240 -5.05 3.92 3.11
CA GLU A 240 -5.38 2.95 4.16
C GLU A 240 -6.90 2.73 4.30
N ARG A 241 -7.70 3.81 4.24
CA ARG A 241 -9.17 3.71 4.32
C ARG A 241 -9.76 2.99 3.12
N GLU A 242 -9.21 3.21 1.93
CA GLU A 242 -9.62 2.53 0.70
C GLU A 242 -9.07 1.10 0.59
N GLY A 243 -8.23 0.66 1.54
CA GLY A 243 -7.63 -0.67 1.55
C GLY A 243 -6.57 -0.88 0.48
N CYS A 244 -6.00 0.20 -0.04
CA CYS A 244 -4.93 0.16 -1.04
C CYS A 244 -3.53 0.15 -0.42
N LEU A 245 -3.41 0.47 0.87
CA LEU A 245 -2.16 0.49 1.62
C LEU A 245 -2.39 -0.12 3.00
N GLU A 246 -1.53 -1.02 3.43
CA GLU A 246 -1.46 -1.42 4.83
C GLU A 246 -0.48 -0.51 5.58
N ARG A 247 -0.71 -0.31 6.87
CA ARG A 247 0.19 0.50 7.69
C ARG A 247 1.57 -0.15 7.73
N LEU A 248 2.61 0.65 7.56
CA LEU A 248 4.02 0.24 7.45
C LEU A 248 4.34 -0.54 6.17
N GLU A 249 3.51 -0.43 5.16
CA GLU A 249 3.76 -0.96 3.82
C GLU A 249 4.28 0.14 2.89
N THR A 250 5.18 -0.20 1.98
CA THR A 250 5.72 0.74 0.99
C THR A 250 4.65 1.12 -0.04
N ILE A 251 4.47 2.41 -0.29
CA ILE A 251 3.65 2.87 -1.42
C ILE A 251 4.41 2.57 -2.72
N THR A 252 3.77 1.80 -3.60
CA THR A 252 4.31 1.40 -4.90
C THR A 252 3.44 1.97 -6.03
N ILE A 253 3.88 1.79 -7.27
CA ILE A 253 3.05 2.09 -8.45
C ILE A 253 1.75 1.30 -8.40
N ASP A 254 1.78 0.03 -7.99
CA ASP A 254 0.60 -0.79 -7.89
C ASP A 254 -0.35 -0.32 -6.77
N THR A 255 0.19 0.20 -5.66
CA THR A 255 -0.62 0.87 -4.63
C THR A 255 -1.44 2.01 -5.23
N LEU A 256 -0.81 2.88 -6.03
CA LEU A 256 -1.47 4.03 -6.66
C LEU A 256 -2.42 3.60 -7.78
N ARG A 257 -2.05 2.60 -8.58
CA ARG A 257 -2.94 2.02 -9.62
C ARG A 257 -4.19 1.40 -9.00
N ASN A 258 -4.04 0.66 -7.92
CA ASN A 258 -5.16 0.05 -7.19
C ASN A 258 -6.09 1.10 -6.58
N TYR A 259 -5.54 2.23 -6.17
CA TYR A 259 -6.31 3.38 -5.72
C TYR A 259 -7.02 4.10 -6.89
N GLY A 260 -6.46 4.02 -8.09
CA GLY A 260 -6.99 4.64 -9.31
C GLY A 260 -6.50 6.06 -9.54
N ARG A 261 -5.50 6.53 -8.77
CA ARG A 261 -4.93 7.88 -8.94
C ARG A 261 -3.47 7.91 -8.52
N ASP A 262 -2.62 8.44 -9.38
CA ASP A 262 -1.16 8.55 -9.20
C ASP A 262 -0.65 10.01 -9.15
N TYR A 263 -1.54 10.96 -8.93
CA TYR A 263 -1.22 12.39 -8.85
C TYR A 263 -2.07 13.09 -7.78
N ILE A 264 -1.59 14.22 -7.29
CA ILE A 264 -2.41 15.21 -6.60
C ILE A 264 -2.81 16.32 -7.56
N SER A 265 -3.98 16.89 -7.32
CA SER A 265 -4.48 18.07 -8.04
C SER A 265 -4.47 19.27 -7.10
N LEU A 266 -3.85 20.38 -7.53
CA LEU A 266 -3.93 21.70 -6.92
C LEU A 266 -4.75 22.61 -7.81
N LYS A 267 -5.98 22.89 -7.42
CA LYS A 267 -6.88 23.79 -8.16
C LYS A 267 -6.83 25.17 -7.54
N LYS A 268 -6.27 26.14 -8.27
CA LYS A 268 -6.10 27.51 -7.78
C LYS A 268 -7.45 28.19 -7.59
N ILE A 269 -7.69 28.77 -6.43
CA ILE A 269 -8.92 29.51 -6.10
C ILE A 269 -8.64 31.01 -6.21
N LYS A 270 -7.56 31.45 -5.59
CA LYS A 270 -7.05 32.82 -5.57
C LYS A 270 -5.57 32.82 -5.25
N ASN A 271 -4.94 33.99 -5.13
CA ASN A 271 -3.51 34.06 -4.79
C ASN A 271 -3.21 33.23 -3.52
N LYS A 272 -2.24 32.31 -3.63
CA LYS A 272 -1.78 31.42 -2.55
C LYS A 272 -2.87 30.56 -1.88
N SER A 273 -3.98 30.27 -2.58
CA SER A 273 -5.06 29.41 -2.07
C SER A 273 -5.50 28.41 -3.14
N TYR A 274 -5.61 27.14 -2.75
CA TYR A 274 -5.86 26.01 -3.65
C TYR A 274 -6.84 25.04 -3.02
N TYR A 275 -7.62 24.32 -3.84
CA TYR A 275 -8.15 23.03 -3.44
C TYR A 275 -7.09 21.96 -3.68
N LEU A 276 -6.90 21.08 -2.73
CA LEU A 276 -6.02 19.91 -2.84
C LEU A 276 -6.86 18.65 -2.89
N GLU A 277 -6.70 17.88 -3.95
CA GLU A 277 -7.40 16.63 -4.17
C GLU A 277 -6.41 15.50 -4.41
N PHE A 278 -6.70 14.37 -3.78
CA PHE A 278 -6.00 13.10 -3.99
C PHE A 278 -7.00 11.95 -4.05
#